data_7702b06321abb61def83467f8dd23ea2
#
_entry.id   7702b06321abb61def83467f8dd23ea2
#
_cell.length_a   1.000
_cell.length_b   1.000
_cell.length_c   1.000
_cell.angle_alpha   90.00
_cell.angle_beta   90.00
_cell.angle_gamma   90.00
#
_symmetry.space_group_name_H-M   'P 1'
#
loop_
_entity.id
_entity.type
_entity.pdbx_description
1 polymer ?
#
loop_
_entity_poly.entity_id
_entity_poly.type
_entity_poly.pdbx_seq_one_letter_code
_entity_poly.pdbx_strand_id
1 'polypeptide(L)'
;MIAGNLYRAWMIPKMGYYSRHPEKYSEQFRYEYDRYAINLMKKTGRITTEGFGMENLPKEGGYVMFSNHQGKYDALGIMHTHDKPCSVVMDDARSHGPLVKQFIDLVEGKRLKIDNLKQAAGIIKEVTREVKEGRKFIIFPSGGYEHRNGNYVDEFKPGAFKSAMKAKAPIVPVAI
;
A
#
# COMPACT_ATOMS: atom_id res chain seq x y z
N MET A 1 -7.83 -15.36 16.04
CA MET A 1 -7.35 -15.06 14.67
C MET A 1 -6.01 -15.71 14.32
N ILE A 2 -4.99 -15.65 15.16
CA ILE A 2 -3.64 -16.21 14.87
C ILE A 2 -3.70 -17.74 14.77
N ALA A 3 -4.32 -18.43 15.72
CA ALA A 3 -4.40 -19.90 15.76
C ALA A 3 -5.07 -20.51 14.51
N GLY A 4 -6.12 -19.89 13.97
CA GLY A 4 -6.81 -20.36 12.78
C GLY A 4 -6.03 -20.20 11.46
N ASN A 5 -4.89 -19.51 11.51
CA ASN A 5 -4.03 -19.28 10.34
C ASN A 5 -2.67 -19.97 10.42
N LEU A 6 -2.37 -20.68 11.51
CA LEU A 6 -1.07 -21.36 11.66
C LEU A 6 -0.77 -22.29 10.49
N TYR A 7 -1.77 -23.02 9.98
CA TYR A 7 -1.61 -23.88 8.81
C TYR A 7 -1.28 -23.12 7.51
N ARG A 8 -1.46 -21.77 7.51
CA ARG A 8 -1.13 -20.89 6.38
C ARG A 8 0.23 -20.21 6.55
N ALA A 9 0.91 -20.46 7.66
CA ALA A 9 2.22 -19.84 7.95
C ALA A 9 3.28 -20.12 6.87
N TRP A 10 3.11 -21.21 6.12
CA TRP A 10 3.94 -21.53 4.95
C TRP A 10 3.90 -20.46 3.83
N MET A 11 2.91 -19.59 3.82
CA MET A 11 2.85 -18.48 2.87
C MET A 11 3.92 -17.42 3.14
N ILE A 12 4.26 -17.18 4.41
CA ILE A 12 5.23 -16.15 4.81
C ILE A 12 6.59 -16.34 4.13
N PRO A 13 7.23 -17.54 4.20
CA PRO A 13 8.48 -17.77 3.48
C PRO A 13 8.34 -17.66 1.97
N LYS A 14 7.20 -18.04 1.39
CA LYS A 14 6.94 -17.87 -0.05
C LYS A 14 6.83 -16.40 -0.44
N MET A 15 6.10 -15.58 0.30
CA MET A 15 6.05 -14.14 0.09
C MET A 15 7.46 -13.55 0.10
N GLY A 16 8.26 -13.92 1.10
CA GLY A 16 9.66 -13.48 1.19
C GLY A 16 10.55 -14.01 0.05
N TYR A 17 10.26 -15.18 -0.49
CA TYR A 17 10.97 -15.70 -1.66
C TYR A 17 10.60 -14.91 -2.92
N TYR A 18 9.33 -14.71 -3.20
CA TYR A 18 8.87 -14.00 -4.38
C TYR A 18 9.30 -12.53 -4.41
N SER A 19 9.31 -11.87 -3.25
CA SER A 19 9.76 -10.48 -3.16
C SER A 19 11.26 -10.30 -3.44
N ARG A 20 12.08 -11.33 -3.16
CA ARG A 20 13.53 -11.29 -3.41
C ARG A 20 13.93 -11.71 -4.82
N HIS A 21 12.98 -12.18 -5.62
CA HIS A 21 13.24 -12.66 -6.99
C HIS A 21 12.35 -11.95 -8.02
N PRO A 22 12.39 -10.60 -8.09
CA PRO A 22 11.57 -9.85 -9.04
C PRO A 22 11.91 -10.17 -10.51
N GLU A 23 13.10 -10.68 -10.78
CA GLU A 23 13.55 -11.14 -12.10
C GLU A 23 12.80 -12.41 -12.57
N LYS A 24 12.25 -13.20 -11.64
CA LYS A 24 11.48 -14.42 -11.93
C LYS A 24 9.97 -14.23 -11.80
N TYR A 25 9.57 -13.31 -10.96
CA TYR A 25 8.17 -13.09 -10.59
C TYR A 25 7.76 -11.67 -10.93
N SER A 26 6.95 -11.50 -11.95
CA SER A 26 6.49 -10.19 -12.41
C SER A 26 5.77 -9.41 -11.28
N GLU A 27 5.69 -8.09 -11.43
CA GLU A 27 4.93 -7.23 -10.50
C GLU A 27 3.48 -7.71 -10.39
N GLN A 28 2.84 -8.06 -11.52
CA GLN A 28 1.48 -8.60 -11.55
C GLN A 28 1.36 -9.87 -10.72
N PHE A 29 2.26 -10.84 -10.91
CA PHE A 29 2.24 -12.10 -10.13
C PHE A 29 2.37 -11.84 -8.64
N ARG A 30 3.31 -10.98 -8.23
CA ARG A 30 3.56 -10.66 -6.82
C ARG A 30 2.35 -9.94 -6.20
N TYR A 31 1.73 -9.05 -6.94
CA TYR A 31 0.53 -8.35 -6.52
C TYR A 31 -0.68 -9.28 -6.37
N GLU A 32 -0.90 -10.19 -7.31
CA GLU A 32 -1.97 -11.19 -7.22
C GLU A 32 -1.75 -12.14 -6.04
N TYR A 33 -0.50 -12.52 -5.77
CA TYR A 33 -0.19 -13.34 -4.61
C TYR A 33 -0.45 -12.58 -3.31
N ASP A 34 -0.16 -11.28 -3.27
CA ASP A 34 -0.50 -10.40 -2.15
C ASP A 34 -2.02 -10.35 -1.92
N ARG A 35 -2.79 -10.11 -2.97
CA ARG A 35 -4.26 -10.12 -2.91
C ARG A 35 -4.83 -11.48 -2.47
N TYR A 36 -4.22 -12.57 -2.91
CA TYR A 36 -4.58 -13.91 -2.44
C TYR A 36 -4.37 -14.04 -0.92
N ALA A 37 -3.23 -13.59 -0.41
CA ALA A 37 -2.93 -13.59 1.02
C ALA A 37 -3.92 -12.72 1.82
N ILE A 38 -4.24 -11.53 1.31
CA ILE A 38 -5.25 -10.63 1.90
C ILE A 38 -6.62 -11.33 1.95
N ASN A 39 -7.03 -11.99 0.86
CA ASN A 39 -8.30 -12.71 0.81
C ASN A 39 -8.39 -13.82 1.86
N LEU A 40 -7.29 -14.54 2.10
CA LEU A 40 -7.24 -15.54 3.17
C LEU A 40 -7.37 -14.90 4.57
N MET A 41 -6.74 -13.76 4.77
CA MET A 41 -6.88 -12.99 6.03
C MET A 41 -8.33 -12.53 6.22
N LYS A 42 -8.96 -11.99 5.18
CA LYS A 42 -10.37 -11.55 5.20
C LYS A 42 -11.30 -12.68 5.62
N LYS A 43 -11.16 -13.85 5.00
CA LYS A 43 -11.99 -15.04 5.33
C LYS A 43 -11.87 -15.42 6.81
N THR A 44 -10.64 -15.40 7.36
CA THR A 44 -10.43 -15.72 8.76
C THR A 44 -10.91 -14.63 9.71
N GLY A 45 -10.74 -13.36 9.32
CA GLY A 45 -11.18 -12.20 10.07
C GLY A 45 -12.68 -11.91 9.94
N ARG A 46 -13.39 -12.62 9.06
CA ARG A 46 -14.79 -12.35 8.68
C ARG A 46 -14.97 -10.89 8.22
N ILE A 47 -13.99 -10.39 7.44
CA ILE A 47 -13.99 -9.01 6.92
C ILE A 47 -14.55 -9.03 5.51
N THR A 48 -15.54 -8.19 5.25
CA THR A 48 -15.98 -7.85 3.91
C THR A 48 -15.37 -6.51 3.51
N THR A 49 -14.87 -6.43 2.28
CA THR A 49 -14.36 -5.18 1.71
C THR A 49 -15.02 -4.97 0.38
N GLU A 50 -15.64 -3.83 0.21
CA GLU A 50 -16.30 -3.43 -1.03
C GLU A 50 -15.62 -2.15 -1.55
N GLY A 51 -15.43 -2.06 -2.86
CA GLY A 51 -14.87 -0.89 -3.52
C GLY A 51 -15.89 -0.29 -4.47
N PHE A 52 -16.04 1.02 -4.42
CA PHE A 52 -16.93 1.79 -5.28
C PHE A 52 -16.12 2.80 -6.09
N GLY A 53 -16.60 3.17 -7.27
CA GLY A 53 -15.96 4.19 -8.10
C GLY A 53 -14.72 3.69 -8.87
N MET A 54 -14.50 2.39 -8.97
CA MET A 54 -13.35 1.82 -9.70
C MET A 54 -13.35 2.18 -11.18
N GLU A 55 -14.52 2.45 -11.75
CA GLU A 55 -14.72 2.91 -13.13
C GLU A 55 -14.11 4.29 -13.38
N ASN A 56 -13.87 5.09 -12.33
CA ASN A 56 -13.26 6.42 -12.41
C ASN A 56 -11.73 6.39 -12.38
N LEU A 57 -11.12 5.23 -12.17
CA LEU A 57 -9.66 5.11 -12.14
C LEU A 57 -9.06 5.41 -13.51
N PRO A 58 -7.89 6.07 -13.55
CA PRO A 58 -7.16 6.26 -14.80
C PRO A 58 -6.92 4.91 -15.50
N LYS A 59 -7.28 4.85 -16.79
CA LYS A 59 -7.15 3.60 -17.55
C LYS A 59 -5.70 3.23 -17.80
N GLU A 60 -4.85 4.24 -18.02
CA GLU A 60 -3.45 4.09 -18.39
C GLU A 60 -2.55 4.96 -17.50
N GLY A 61 -1.25 4.65 -17.53
CA GLY A 61 -0.23 5.39 -16.79
C GLY A 61 -0.22 5.15 -15.29
N GLY A 62 0.67 5.87 -14.63
CA GLY A 62 0.77 5.87 -13.17
C GLY A 62 -0.10 6.94 -12.53
N TYR A 63 -0.51 6.69 -11.30
CA TYR A 63 -1.26 7.64 -10.47
C TYR A 63 -1.01 7.41 -8.99
N VAL A 64 -1.43 8.35 -8.17
CA VAL A 64 -1.29 8.23 -6.73
C VAL A 64 -2.68 8.30 -6.08
N MET A 65 -2.99 7.26 -5.32
CA MET A 65 -4.17 7.18 -4.47
C MET A 65 -3.85 7.81 -3.12
N PHE A 66 -4.60 8.83 -2.75
CA PHE A 66 -4.50 9.47 -1.44
C PHE A 66 -5.73 9.12 -0.62
N SER A 67 -5.52 8.48 0.54
CA SER A 67 -6.58 8.03 1.42
C SER A 67 -6.47 8.61 2.82
N ASN A 68 -7.62 8.84 3.48
CA ASN A 68 -7.64 8.94 4.93
C ASN A 68 -7.17 7.64 5.56
N HIS A 69 -6.70 7.69 6.81
CA HIS A 69 -6.14 6.51 7.49
C HIS A 69 -6.88 6.24 8.79
N GLN A 70 -7.52 5.07 8.88
CA GLN A 70 -8.35 4.68 10.03
C GLN A 70 -7.77 3.47 10.78
N GLY A 71 -6.94 2.66 10.13
CA GLY A 71 -6.43 1.46 10.77
C GLY A 71 -5.42 0.66 9.94
N LYS A 72 -4.93 -0.41 10.55
CA LYS A 72 -3.88 -1.27 9.97
C LYS A 72 -4.30 -2.00 8.70
N TYR A 73 -5.60 -2.12 8.45
CA TYR A 73 -6.13 -2.88 7.32
C TYR A 73 -6.31 -2.01 6.06
N ASP A 74 -6.27 -0.70 6.17
CA ASP A 74 -6.66 0.23 5.10
C ASP A 74 -5.90 -0.01 3.79
N ALA A 75 -4.58 -0.07 3.84
CA ALA A 75 -3.77 -0.35 2.65
C ALA A 75 -4.13 -1.70 2.02
N LEU A 76 -4.34 -2.74 2.84
CA LEU A 76 -4.73 -4.07 2.37
C LEU A 76 -6.16 -4.07 1.78
N GLY A 77 -7.06 -3.28 2.35
CA GLY A 77 -8.41 -3.08 1.84
C GLY A 77 -8.41 -2.46 0.45
N ILE A 78 -7.62 -1.40 0.25
CA ILE A 78 -7.45 -0.76 -1.06
C ILE A 78 -6.83 -1.76 -2.05
N MET A 79 -5.72 -2.42 -1.70
CA MET A 79 -5.08 -3.41 -2.56
C MET A 79 -6.00 -4.57 -2.93
N HIS A 80 -6.88 -4.98 -2.02
CA HIS A 80 -7.83 -6.07 -2.30
C HIS A 80 -8.85 -5.69 -3.36
N THR A 81 -9.36 -4.46 -3.34
CA THR A 81 -10.38 -3.98 -4.28
C THR A 81 -9.79 -3.44 -5.58
N HIS A 82 -8.53 -3.00 -5.56
CA HIS A 82 -7.85 -2.45 -6.72
C HIS A 82 -7.30 -3.58 -7.62
N ASP A 83 -7.65 -3.59 -8.90
CA ASP A 83 -7.35 -4.67 -9.83
C ASP A 83 -5.98 -4.57 -10.52
N LYS A 84 -5.35 -3.39 -10.48
CA LYS A 84 -4.04 -3.15 -11.08
C LYS A 84 -2.95 -3.19 -10.02
N PRO A 85 -1.72 -3.66 -10.33
CA PRO A 85 -0.62 -3.59 -9.40
C PRO A 85 -0.41 -2.18 -8.86
N CYS A 86 -0.35 -2.07 -7.54
CA CYS A 86 -0.01 -0.83 -6.87
C CYS A 86 0.92 -1.09 -5.68
N SER A 87 1.66 -0.08 -5.32
CA SER A 87 2.58 -0.09 -4.18
C SER A 87 2.08 0.86 -3.09
N VAL A 88 2.76 0.92 -1.96
CA VAL A 88 2.39 1.77 -0.83
C VAL A 88 3.61 2.49 -0.27
N VAL A 89 3.40 3.72 0.20
CA VAL A 89 4.38 4.42 1.03
C VAL A 89 3.97 4.24 2.48
N MET A 90 4.86 3.65 3.27
CA MET A 90 4.61 3.31 4.66
C MET A 90 5.71 3.85 5.59
N ASP A 91 5.36 4.15 6.82
CA ASP A 91 6.31 4.46 7.88
C ASP A 91 7.30 3.31 8.09
N ASP A 92 8.61 3.61 8.01
CA ASP A 92 9.69 2.63 8.15
C ASP A 92 9.57 1.85 9.47
N ALA A 93 9.38 2.54 10.58
CA ALA A 93 9.31 1.91 11.90
C ALA A 93 8.20 0.86 12.01
N ARG A 94 7.07 1.06 11.35
CA ARG A 94 5.90 0.16 11.39
C ARG A 94 5.95 -0.94 10.32
N SER A 95 6.83 -0.82 9.33
CA SER A 95 6.90 -1.71 8.17
C SER A 95 7.61 -3.03 8.39
N HIS A 96 8.31 -3.18 9.52
CA HIS A 96 9.14 -4.36 9.84
C HIS A 96 8.43 -5.41 10.69
N GLY A 97 7.20 -5.15 11.11
CA GLY A 97 6.42 -6.11 11.90
C GLY A 97 6.19 -7.44 11.16
N PRO A 98 6.01 -8.54 11.90
CA PRO A 98 5.68 -9.83 11.32
C PRO A 98 4.47 -9.72 10.39
N LEU A 99 4.53 -10.37 9.24
CA LEU A 99 3.55 -10.35 8.18
C LEU A 99 3.48 -9.01 7.42
N VAL A 100 3.52 -7.86 8.11
CA VAL A 100 3.52 -6.54 7.46
C VAL A 100 4.69 -6.41 6.48
N LYS A 101 5.91 -6.80 6.94
CA LYS A 101 7.10 -6.77 6.10
C LYS A 101 6.90 -7.52 4.78
N GLN A 102 6.30 -8.70 4.82
CA GLN A 102 6.11 -9.54 3.63
C GLN A 102 5.13 -8.93 2.63
N PHE A 103 4.04 -8.35 3.11
CA PHE A 103 3.09 -7.62 2.26
C PHE A 103 3.77 -6.43 1.58
N ILE A 104 4.50 -5.62 2.34
CA ILE A 104 5.19 -4.44 1.81
C ILE A 104 6.29 -4.82 0.82
N ASP A 105 7.06 -5.88 1.10
CA ASP A 105 8.14 -6.33 0.22
C ASP A 105 7.60 -6.88 -1.12
N LEU A 106 6.48 -7.59 -1.13
CA LEU A 106 5.87 -8.12 -2.35
C LEU A 106 5.51 -7.02 -3.35
N VAL A 107 4.98 -5.92 -2.87
CA VAL A 107 4.58 -4.78 -3.71
C VAL A 107 5.69 -3.73 -3.86
N GLU A 108 6.91 -4.02 -3.40
CA GLU A 108 8.06 -3.10 -3.38
C GLU A 108 7.73 -1.76 -2.70
N GLY A 109 7.02 -1.84 -1.57
CA GLY A 109 6.58 -0.68 -0.82
C GLY A 109 7.73 0.20 -0.35
N LYS A 110 7.52 1.50 -0.36
CA LYS A 110 8.53 2.48 0.02
C LYS A 110 8.44 2.77 1.50
N ARG A 111 9.56 2.64 2.20
CA ARG A 111 9.68 2.88 3.64
C ARG A 111 10.16 4.29 3.90
N LEU A 112 9.32 5.10 4.50
CA LEU A 112 9.58 6.51 4.75
C LEU A 112 9.86 6.72 6.24
N LYS A 113 10.99 7.33 6.57
CA LYS A 113 11.32 7.77 7.94
C LYS A 113 10.75 9.17 8.14
N ILE A 114 9.69 9.28 8.95
CA ILE A 114 8.92 10.52 9.13
C ILE A 114 9.81 11.66 9.61
N ASP A 115 10.77 11.38 10.49
CA ASP A 115 11.65 12.39 11.12
C ASP A 115 12.93 12.64 10.33
N ASN A 116 13.08 12.05 9.13
CA ASN A 116 14.26 12.21 8.29
C ASN A 116 13.92 12.88 6.95
N LEU A 117 13.98 14.19 6.92
CA LEU A 117 13.63 14.98 5.73
C LEU A 117 14.46 14.62 4.48
N LYS A 118 15.76 14.29 4.66
CA LYS A 118 16.63 13.90 3.54
C LYS A 118 16.19 12.57 2.93
N GLN A 119 15.91 11.58 3.77
CA GLN A 119 15.42 10.28 3.34
C GLN A 119 14.02 10.40 2.71
N ALA A 120 13.13 11.17 3.33
CA ALA A 120 11.79 11.43 2.80
C ALA A 120 11.85 12.08 1.40
N ALA A 121 12.75 13.04 1.19
CA ALA A 121 12.97 13.65 -0.14
C ALA A 121 13.44 12.62 -1.17
N GLY A 122 14.28 11.66 -0.78
CA GLY A 122 14.73 10.53 -1.61
C GLY A 122 13.55 9.66 -2.03
N ILE A 123 12.71 9.25 -1.09
CA ILE A 123 11.49 8.45 -1.36
C ILE A 123 10.53 9.20 -2.29
N ILE A 124 10.30 10.50 -2.05
CA ILE A 124 9.46 11.32 -2.95
C ILE A 124 10.02 11.31 -4.38
N LYS A 125 11.34 11.43 -4.54
CA LYS A 125 11.98 11.38 -5.87
C LYS A 125 11.80 10.02 -6.54
N GLU A 126 11.98 8.93 -5.79
CA GLU A 126 11.82 7.57 -6.28
C GLU A 126 10.38 7.30 -6.70
N VAL A 127 9.40 7.59 -5.84
CA VAL A 127 7.96 7.47 -6.16
C VAL A 127 7.60 8.32 -7.39
N THR A 128 8.12 9.56 -7.48
CA THR A 128 7.90 10.42 -8.66
C THR A 128 8.37 9.75 -9.95
N ARG A 129 9.56 9.13 -9.93
CA ARG A 129 10.11 8.43 -11.08
C ARG A 129 9.23 7.23 -11.46
N GLU A 130 8.90 6.39 -10.49
CA GLU A 130 8.12 5.17 -10.74
C GLU A 130 6.69 5.46 -11.18
N VAL A 131 6.07 6.54 -10.67
CA VAL A 131 4.75 6.98 -11.14
C VAL A 131 4.81 7.43 -12.61
N LYS A 132 5.87 8.12 -13.03
CA LYS A 132 6.08 8.47 -14.46
C LYS A 132 6.26 7.25 -15.35
N GLU A 133 6.82 6.17 -14.80
CA GLU A 133 7.01 4.88 -15.46
C GLU A 133 5.72 4.03 -15.47
N GLY A 134 4.61 4.55 -14.94
CA GLY A 134 3.30 3.90 -14.98
C GLY A 134 2.88 3.19 -13.69
N ARG A 135 3.70 3.23 -12.63
CA ARG A 135 3.39 2.61 -11.34
C ARG A 135 2.33 3.39 -10.57
N LYS A 136 1.53 2.69 -9.79
CA LYS A 136 0.49 3.26 -8.93
C LYS A 136 0.92 3.15 -7.47
N PHE A 137 0.61 4.16 -6.69
CA PHE A 137 0.97 4.21 -5.28
C PHE A 137 -0.22 4.56 -4.40
N ILE A 138 -0.27 3.96 -3.21
CA ILE A 138 -1.15 4.35 -2.10
C ILE A 138 -0.32 5.20 -1.15
N ILE A 139 -0.83 6.38 -0.80
CA ILE A 139 -0.23 7.26 0.20
C ILE A 139 -1.31 7.71 1.17
N PHE A 140 -1.00 7.61 2.46
CA PHE A 140 -1.82 8.15 3.54
C PHE A 140 -1.24 9.51 3.97
N PRO A 141 -1.82 10.63 3.52
CA PRO A 141 -1.17 11.94 3.65
C PRO A 141 -1.13 12.47 5.09
N SER A 142 -1.93 11.93 6.00
CA SER A 142 -1.83 12.23 7.44
C SER A 142 -0.52 11.71 8.06
N GLY A 143 0.06 10.65 7.47
CA GLY A 143 1.27 9.99 7.97
C GLY A 143 1.02 9.02 9.13
N GLY A 144 -0.23 8.82 9.53
CA GLY A 144 -0.63 7.90 10.60
C GLY A 144 -2.11 8.03 10.92
N TYR A 145 -2.54 7.32 11.94
CA TYR A 145 -3.89 7.38 12.51
C TYR A 145 -3.75 7.43 14.03
N GLU A 146 -3.79 8.62 14.61
CA GLU A 146 -3.62 8.82 16.06
C GLU A 146 -4.98 8.85 16.77
N HIS A 147 -6.00 9.38 16.11
CA HIS A 147 -7.35 9.49 16.66
C HIS A 147 -8.17 8.25 16.34
N ARG A 148 -8.26 7.33 17.30
CA ARG A 148 -9.03 6.09 17.16
C ARG A 148 -10.52 6.25 17.48
N ASN A 149 -10.95 7.44 17.85
CA ASN A 149 -12.31 7.71 18.32
C ASN A 149 -13.13 8.40 17.22
N GLY A 150 -13.79 7.62 16.39
CA GLY A 150 -14.71 8.12 15.37
C GLY A 150 -14.09 8.23 13.98
N ASN A 151 -14.88 8.76 13.04
CA ASN A 151 -14.51 8.90 11.63
C ASN A 151 -13.80 10.24 11.36
N TYR A 152 -12.87 10.62 12.21
CA TYR A 152 -12.08 11.83 11.99
C TYR A 152 -11.03 11.61 10.91
N VAL A 153 -10.93 12.56 10.01
CA VAL A 153 -9.86 12.62 9.02
C VAL A 153 -8.77 13.53 9.60
N ASP A 154 -7.60 12.95 9.85
CA ASP A 154 -6.44 13.71 10.33
C ASP A 154 -5.97 14.71 9.25
N GLU A 155 -5.29 15.77 9.70
CA GLU A 155 -4.75 16.78 8.80
C GLU A 155 -3.78 16.19 7.77
N PHE A 156 -3.98 16.54 6.51
CA PHE A 156 -3.15 16.06 5.41
C PHE A 156 -1.88 16.92 5.28
N LYS A 157 -0.71 16.26 5.36
CA LYS A 157 0.58 16.92 5.22
C LYS A 157 0.83 17.29 3.75
N PRO A 158 1.03 18.57 3.40
CA PRO A 158 1.22 18.99 1.99
C PRO A 158 2.38 18.28 1.29
N GLY A 159 3.40 17.88 2.06
CA GLY A 159 4.55 17.11 1.55
C GLY A 159 4.20 15.80 0.88
N ALA A 160 3.12 15.15 1.29
CA ALA A 160 2.68 13.87 0.74
C ALA A 160 2.31 13.95 -0.75
N PHE A 161 1.79 15.10 -1.20
CA PHE A 161 1.33 15.31 -2.57
C PHE A 161 2.46 15.61 -3.56
N LYS A 162 3.69 15.88 -3.08
CA LYS A 162 4.82 16.29 -3.93
C LYS A 162 5.18 15.27 -5.01
N SER A 163 5.00 13.97 -4.75
CA SER A 163 5.31 12.93 -5.74
C SER A 163 4.37 13.00 -6.95
N ALA A 164 3.07 13.08 -6.73
CA ALA A 164 2.07 13.21 -7.80
C ALA A 164 2.24 14.52 -8.57
N MET A 165 2.41 15.64 -7.86
CA MET A 165 2.65 16.96 -8.47
C MET A 165 3.88 16.96 -9.39
N LYS A 166 5.02 16.44 -8.91
CA LYS A 166 6.27 16.36 -9.70
C LYS A 166 6.19 15.37 -10.84
N ALA A 167 5.41 14.32 -10.69
CA ALA A 167 5.14 13.36 -11.76
C ALA A 167 4.17 13.92 -12.80
N LYS A 168 3.40 14.97 -12.49
CA LYS A 168 2.24 15.45 -13.26
C LYS A 168 1.24 14.31 -13.49
N ALA A 169 1.07 13.47 -12.50
CA ALA A 169 0.23 12.29 -12.57
C ALA A 169 -1.14 12.55 -11.93
N PRO A 170 -2.18 11.82 -12.34
CA PRO A 170 -3.49 11.90 -11.72
C PRO A 170 -3.43 11.63 -10.21
N ILE A 171 -4.24 12.36 -9.48
CA ILE A 171 -4.53 12.16 -8.06
C ILE A 171 -5.89 11.46 -7.96
N VAL A 172 -5.92 10.34 -7.27
CA VAL A 172 -7.14 9.57 -7.00
C VAL A 172 -7.46 9.69 -5.51
N PRO A 173 -8.46 10.47 -5.12
CA PRO A 173 -8.91 10.49 -3.73
C PRO A 173 -9.61 9.19 -3.39
N VAL A 174 -9.27 8.61 -2.24
CA VAL A 174 -9.88 7.39 -1.70
C VAL A 174 -10.41 7.70 -0.30
N ALA A 175 -11.65 7.33 -0.03
CA ALA A 175 -12.26 7.42 1.30
C ALA A 175 -12.47 6.02 1.89
N ILE A 176 -12.11 5.86 3.16
CA ILE A 176 -12.31 4.62 3.95
C ILE A 176 -13.16 4.93 5.16
#